data_136571abe4eeae76fc650912b771e16f
#
_entry.id   136571abe4eeae76fc650912b771e16f
#
_cell.length_a   1.000
_cell.length_b   1.000
_cell.length_c   1.000
_cell.angle_alpha   90.00
_cell.angle_beta   90.00
_cell.angle_gamma   90.00
#
_symmetry.space_group_name_H-M   'P 1'
#
loop_
_entity.id
_entity.type
_entity.pdbx_description
1 polymer ?
#
loop_
_entity_poly.entity_id
_entity_poly.type
_entity_poly.pdbx_seq_one_letter_code
_entity_poly.pdbx_strand_id
1 'polypeptide(L)'
;MNLAYNYQLIPDLRKVKDMERFIAGSYWENDVWNLNDPFWDDYSIGKKSFTSRRITFFEYPHLFRLEMKYYLATRLLRKTLNPSSLWSDYQFMLKKFVCFLQEAYPQINSFSEISIDEMVPAWLNYVALSGRKSSRQGYRAQIYQLYLFFSDFYDTRDEYEKDIWDCRKIPSVDIPVHAVNHLINFTFIPAAFQRLAKKYIKTRLVICALSTVRLELEAITYFLQFIAEVEPTWTSLRHLTRRYIEDFIQKYLNAFPAKTRRQLDKLLSTRNFLLRIQQFNYPEAPLIPVPSLFFHEDIPLFGTLPPKSERIKYIPDGVMAQLKENLEFLTPSEHIPVVIILIASGWRISDVLNLRYDTCLEYTEQGWYLKGDIRKTRTIGHRIPISDEVKAVVESVAQIA
;
A
#
# COMPACT_ATOMS: atom_id res chain seq x y z
N MET A 1 5.25 5.90 19.73
CA MET A 1 5.06 4.79 18.77
C MET A 1 6.42 4.48 18.21
N ASN A 2 7.19 3.60 18.87
CA ASN A 2 8.55 3.24 18.45
C ASN A 2 8.44 2.19 17.36
N LEU A 3 8.70 2.61 16.13
CA LEU A 3 8.90 1.71 15.00
C LEU A 3 10.34 1.18 15.15
N ALA A 4 10.50 -0.01 15.70
CA ALA A 4 11.81 -0.65 15.83
C ALA A 4 12.34 -1.07 14.43
N TYR A 5 12.73 -0.12 13.60
CA TYR A 5 13.54 -0.35 12.41
C TYR A 5 15.02 -0.39 12.80
N ASN A 6 15.41 -1.37 13.61
CA ASN A 6 16.77 -1.52 14.10
C ASN A 6 17.69 -2.29 13.15
N TYR A 7 17.55 -2.09 11.84
CA TYR A 7 18.50 -2.66 10.88
C TYR A 7 19.39 -1.55 10.33
N GLN A 8 20.61 -1.43 10.87
CA GLN A 8 21.70 -0.79 10.15
C GLN A 8 22.08 -1.74 8.99
N LEU A 9 21.60 -1.44 7.80
CA LEU A 9 21.95 -2.19 6.60
C LEU A 9 23.25 -1.60 6.05
N ILE A 10 24.32 -2.37 6.12
CA ILE A 10 25.55 -2.04 5.40
C ILE A 10 25.26 -2.20 3.89
N PRO A 11 25.56 -1.19 3.05
CA PRO A 11 25.33 -1.29 1.63
C PRO A 11 26.04 -2.51 1.04
N ASP A 12 25.30 -3.41 0.40
CA ASP A 12 25.87 -4.54 -0.34
C ASP A 12 26.58 -3.99 -1.61
N LEU A 13 27.88 -4.27 -1.76
CA LEU A 13 28.65 -3.83 -2.90
C LEU A 13 28.08 -4.29 -4.26
N ARG A 14 27.39 -5.45 -4.31
CA ARG A 14 26.71 -5.91 -5.51
C ARG A 14 25.55 -4.97 -5.88
N LYS A 15 24.79 -4.54 -4.88
CA LYS A 15 23.69 -3.59 -5.06
C LYS A 15 24.18 -2.20 -5.46
N VAL A 16 25.33 -1.77 -4.95
CA VAL A 16 25.99 -0.52 -5.40
C VAL A 16 26.33 -0.63 -6.88
N LYS A 17 26.95 -1.73 -7.31
CA LYS A 17 27.24 -1.97 -8.74
C LYS A 17 25.98 -2.06 -9.61
N ASP A 18 24.87 -2.55 -9.09
CA ASP A 18 23.59 -2.58 -9.81
C ASP A 18 23.05 -1.15 -10.03
N MET A 19 23.19 -0.26 -9.04
CA MET A 19 22.84 1.15 -9.19
C MET A 19 23.75 1.84 -10.22
N GLU A 20 25.07 1.62 -10.15
CA GLU A 20 26.02 2.15 -11.12
C GLU A 20 25.67 1.72 -12.54
N ARG A 21 25.41 0.43 -12.77
CA ARG A 21 24.99 -0.09 -14.09
C ARG A 21 23.68 0.50 -14.57
N PHE A 22 22.75 0.73 -13.67
CA PHE A 22 21.43 1.30 -14.00
C PHE A 22 21.55 2.73 -14.52
N ILE A 23 22.41 3.55 -13.94
CA ILE A 23 22.57 4.94 -14.35
C ILE A 23 23.58 5.14 -15.48
N ALA A 24 24.56 4.24 -15.64
CA ALA A 24 25.64 4.36 -16.62
C ALA A 24 25.12 4.48 -18.06
N GLY A 25 25.66 5.42 -18.81
CA GLY A 25 25.29 5.66 -20.21
C GLY A 25 23.88 6.24 -20.40
N SER A 26 23.19 6.59 -19.35
CA SER A 26 21.85 7.20 -19.40
C SER A 26 21.87 8.66 -18.98
N TYR A 27 20.77 9.38 -19.21
CA TYR A 27 20.60 10.76 -18.72
C TYR A 27 20.82 10.87 -17.20
N TRP A 28 20.48 9.81 -16.45
CA TRP A 28 20.58 9.75 -15.00
C TRP A 28 22.01 9.80 -14.46
N GLU A 29 23.00 9.54 -15.31
CA GLU A 29 24.42 9.61 -14.94
C GLU A 29 24.89 11.06 -14.70
N ASN A 30 24.25 12.04 -15.33
CA ASN A 30 24.61 13.44 -15.20
C ASN A 30 24.50 13.93 -13.74
N ASP A 31 25.48 14.69 -13.29
CA ASP A 31 25.46 15.33 -11.96
C ASP A 31 24.57 16.57 -11.90
N VAL A 32 24.08 17.01 -13.07
CA VAL A 32 23.10 18.10 -13.17
C VAL A 32 21.96 17.64 -14.07
N TRP A 33 20.77 17.55 -13.54
CA TRP A 33 19.55 17.33 -14.31
C TRP A 33 18.90 18.68 -14.61
N ASN A 34 19.00 19.13 -15.82
CA ASN A 34 18.38 20.36 -16.29
C ASN A 34 16.95 20.02 -16.78
N LEU A 35 15.93 20.41 -16.01
CA LEU A 35 14.54 20.10 -16.31
C LEU A 35 13.98 20.86 -17.54
N ASN A 36 14.81 21.68 -18.19
CA ASN A 36 14.49 22.30 -19.48
C ASN A 36 15.05 21.52 -20.69
N ASP A 37 15.81 20.44 -20.46
CA ASP A 37 16.33 19.60 -21.52
C ASP A 37 15.19 18.83 -22.22
N PRO A 38 15.29 18.54 -23.52
CA PRO A 38 14.29 17.76 -24.27
C PRO A 38 13.98 16.39 -23.67
N PHE A 39 14.93 15.80 -22.93
CA PHE A 39 14.73 14.55 -22.19
C PHE A 39 13.47 14.59 -21.29
N TRP A 40 13.11 15.75 -20.77
CA TRP A 40 11.99 15.90 -19.84
C TRP A 40 10.64 16.15 -20.51
N ASP A 41 10.59 16.27 -21.83
CA ASP A 41 9.34 16.52 -22.57
C ASP A 41 8.36 15.35 -22.38
N ASP A 42 8.86 14.11 -22.33
CA ASP A 42 8.05 12.90 -22.08
C ASP A 42 7.48 12.83 -20.64
N TYR A 43 8.00 13.61 -19.72
CA TYR A 43 7.57 13.61 -18.31
C TYR A 43 6.52 14.65 -17.98
N SER A 44 6.00 15.39 -18.96
CA SER A 44 4.93 16.41 -18.77
C SER A 44 5.24 17.41 -17.64
N ILE A 45 6.49 17.80 -17.48
CA ILE A 45 6.88 18.83 -16.52
C ILE A 45 6.35 20.18 -17.02
N GLY A 46 5.26 20.65 -16.42
CA GLY A 46 4.60 21.90 -16.85
C GLY A 46 5.59 23.05 -16.99
N LYS A 47 5.55 23.72 -18.14
CA LYS A 47 6.39 24.88 -18.52
C LYS A 47 6.05 26.11 -17.66
N LYS A 48 6.21 26.05 -16.34
CA LYS A 48 6.17 27.26 -15.52
C LYS A 48 7.55 27.91 -15.56
N SER A 49 7.60 29.19 -15.93
CA SER A 49 8.81 30.00 -16.08
C SER A 49 9.56 30.18 -14.76
N PHE A 50 10.45 29.29 -14.44
CA PHE A 50 11.45 29.48 -13.38
C PHE A 50 12.84 29.58 -14.00
N THR A 51 13.58 30.60 -13.59
CA THR A 51 14.89 30.97 -14.14
C THR A 51 16.03 29.96 -13.89
N SER A 52 15.84 28.94 -13.06
CA SER A 52 16.81 27.83 -12.92
C SER A 52 16.13 26.55 -12.46
N ARG A 53 15.83 25.66 -13.39
CA ARG A 53 15.27 24.33 -13.13
C ARG A 53 16.39 23.28 -13.21
N ARG A 54 17.34 23.32 -12.26
CA ARG A 54 18.45 22.38 -12.22
C ARG A 54 18.49 21.65 -10.88
N ILE A 55 18.52 20.32 -10.92
CA ILE A 55 18.79 19.46 -9.77
C ILE A 55 20.27 19.11 -9.83
N THR A 56 21.02 19.40 -8.77
CA THR A 56 22.47 19.23 -8.70
C THR A 56 22.83 18.17 -7.67
N PHE A 57 23.76 17.27 -8.05
CA PHE A 57 24.20 16.16 -7.22
C PHE A 57 25.68 16.19 -6.87
N PHE A 58 26.48 17.06 -7.48
CA PHE A 58 27.94 17.11 -7.32
C PHE A 58 28.41 17.50 -5.92
N GLU A 59 27.53 18.13 -5.11
CA GLU A 59 27.84 18.53 -3.73
C GLU A 59 27.78 17.34 -2.76
N TYR A 60 27.32 16.16 -3.20
CA TYR A 60 27.10 15.01 -2.34
C TYR A 60 28.27 14.02 -2.38
N PRO A 61 28.59 13.32 -1.25
CA PRO A 61 29.47 12.17 -1.26
C PRO A 61 29.05 11.14 -2.32
N HIS A 62 30.01 10.39 -2.85
CA HIS A 62 29.80 9.52 -4.01
C HIS A 62 28.59 8.58 -3.86
N LEU A 63 28.48 7.87 -2.74
CA LEU A 63 27.42 6.89 -2.55
C LEU A 63 26.05 7.57 -2.35
N PHE A 64 25.96 8.65 -1.57
CA PHE A 64 24.72 9.43 -1.46
C PHE A 64 24.25 9.97 -2.81
N ARG A 65 25.18 10.44 -3.65
CA ARG A 65 24.87 10.91 -5.00
C ARG A 65 24.30 9.79 -5.86
N LEU A 66 24.92 8.63 -5.82
CA LEU A 66 24.47 7.44 -6.56
C LEU A 66 23.07 6.99 -6.09
N GLU A 67 22.89 6.83 -4.78
CA GLU A 67 21.63 6.48 -4.17
C GLU A 67 20.51 7.46 -4.54
N MET A 68 20.80 8.77 -4.45
CA MET A 68 19.81 9.79 -4.74
C MET A 68 19.37 9.74 -6.22
N LYS A 69 20.33 9.64 -7.15
CA LYS A 69 20.04 9.51 -8.58
C LYS A 69 19.20 8.26 -8.84
N TYR A 70 19.61 7.12 -8.29
CA TYR A 70 18.92 5.84 -8.46
C TYR A 70 17.48 5.88 -7.89
N TYR A 71 17.30 6.45 -6.72
CA TYR A 71 15.98 6.60 -6.08
C TYR A 71 15.04 7.44 -6.95
N LEU A 72 15.48 8.63 -7.37
CA LEU A 72 14.64 9.53 -8.15
C LEU A 72 14.34 8.95 -9.54
N ALA A 73 15.35 8.44 -10.24
CA ALA A 73 15.20 7.85 -11.58
C ALA A 73 14.26 6.64 -11.55
N THR A 74 14.45 5.73 -10.59
CA THR A 74 13.59 4.54 -10.46
C THR A 74 12.13 4.91 -10.20
N ARG A 75 11.87 5.89 -9.35
CA ARG A 75 10.51 6.33 -9.05
C ARG A 75 9.84 7.05 -10.22
N LEU A 76 10.60 7.84 -10.99
CA LEU A 76 10.09 8.48 -12.20
C LEU A 76 9.73 7.44 -13.26
N LEU A 77 10.62 6.51 -13.55
CA LEU A 77 10.38 5.44 -14.52
C LEU A 77 9.19 4.54 -14.13
N ARG A 78 9.01 4.29 -12.84
CA ARG A 78 7.86 3.54 -12.31
C ARG A 78 6.58 4.38 -12.17
N LYS A 79 6.60 5.65 -12.57
CA LYS A 79 5.48 6.60 -12.42
C LYS A 79 4.96 6.72 -10.97
N THR A 80 5.82 6.46 -9.98
CA THR A 80 5.49 6.59 -8.54
C THR A 80 5.92 7.93 -7.95
N LEU A 81 6.56 8.76 -8.75
CA LEU A 81 6.95 10.13 -8.45
C LEU A 81 6.40 11.04 -9.54
N ASN A 82 5.64 12.06 -9.16
CA ASN A 82 5.21 13.08 -10.12
C ASN A 82 6.44 13.93 -10.50
N PRO A 83 6.76 14.04 -11.80
CA PRO A 83 7.91 14.84 -12.25
C PRO A 83 7.88 16.31 -11.76
N SER A 84 6.70 16.92 -11.64
CA SER A 84 6.55 18.27 -11.08
C SER A 84 7.01 18.39 -9.62
N SER A 85 6.99 17.30 -8.85
CA SER A 85 7.46 17.25 -7.46
C SER A 85 8.98 17.29 -7.34
N LEU A 86 9.72 16.94 -8.41
CA LEU A 86 11.18 16.99 -8.40
C LEU A 86 11.71 18.37 -8.05
N TRP A 87 11.09 19.41 -8.63
CA TRP A 87 11.53 20.76 -8.38
C TRP A 87 11.09 21.29 -7.01
N SER A 88 9.79 21.17 -6.70
CA SER A 88 9.22 21.80 -5.50
C SER A 88 9.62 21.11 -4.20
N ASP A 89 9.65 19.77 -4.22
CA ASP A 89 9.73 18.99 -2.98
C ASP A 89 11.13 18.40 -2.78
N TYR A 90 11.75 17.86 -3.82
CA TYR A 90 12.97 17.08 -3.67
C TYR A 90 14.24 17.92 -3.72
N GLN A 91 14.33 18.94 -4.56
CA GLN A 91 15.55 19.73 -4.64
C GLN A 91 15.84 20.45 -3.32
N PHE A 92 14.83 21.13 -2.77
CA PHE A 92 15.03 21.87 -1.53
C PHE A 92 15.18 20.95 -0.30
N MET A 93 14.40 19.88 -0.26
CA MET A 93 14.38 19.01 0.90
C MET A 93 15.56 18.05 0.91
N LEU A 94 15.81 17.34 -0.19
CA LEU A 94 16.90 16.36 -0.24
C LEU A 94 18.27 17.01 -0.10
N LYS A 95 18.49 18.16 -0.71
CA LYS A 95 19.73 18.91 -0.52
C LYS A 95 19.95 19.26 0.94
N LYS A 96 18.94 19.81 1.60
CA LYS A 96 19.03 20.14 3.04
C LYS A 96 19.22 18.90 3.91
N PHE A 97 18.58 17.80 3.53
CA PHE A 97 18.71 16.57 4.28
C PHE A 97 20.12 16.00 4.19
N VAL A 98 20.75 16.04 3.02
CA VAL A 98 22.15 15.62 2.89
C VAL A 98 23.08 16.57 3.64
N CYS A 99 22.88 17.89 3.59
CA CYS A 99 23.65 18.83 4.42
C CYS A 99 23.51 18.50 5.90
N PHE A 100 22.28 18.25 6.37
CA PHE A 100 22.04 17.80 7.73
C PHE A 100 22.79 16.52 8.09
N LEU A 101 22.76 15.50 7.21
CA LEU A 101 23.50 14.26 7.44
C LEU A 101 25.00 14.47 7.51
N GLN A 102 25.55 15.32 6.65
CA GLN A 102 26.98 15.64 6.67
C GLN A 102 27.42 16.40 7.94
N GLU A 103 26.55 17.27 8.46
CA GLU A 103 26.82 18.03 9.69
C GLU A 103 26.63 17.16 10.95
N ALA A 104 25.52 16.43 11.04
CA ALA A 104 25.15 15.67 12.23
C ALA A 104 25.76 14.26 12.28
N TYR A 105 26.06 13.67 11.12
CA TYR A 105 26.53 12.28 10.99
C TYR A 105 27.64 12.18 9.91
N PRO A 106 28.79 12.87 10.06
CA PRO A 106 29.82 12.97 9.03
C PRO A 106 30.46 11.62 8.64
N GLN A 107 30.31 10.60 9.47
CA GLN A 107 30.83 9.24 9.23
C GLN A 107 29.94 8.41 8.29
N ILE A 108 28.71 8.85 8.01
CA ILE A 108 27.75 8.09 7.22
C ILE A 108 27.98 8.36 5.72
N ASN A 109 27.96 7.29 4.92
CA ASN A 109 28.10 7.37 3.46
C ASN A 109 26.85 6.91 2.71
N SER A 110 25.90 6.25 3.38
CA SER A 110 24.66 5.73 2.79
C SER A 110 23.45 6.04 3.66
N PHE A 111 22.27 6.21 3.05
CA PHE A 111 21.00 6.37 3.77
C PHE A 111 20.60 5.16 4.63
N SER A 112 21.17 3.99 4.36
CA SER A 112 20.89 2.76 5.10
C SER A 112 21.70 2.60 6.39
N GLU A 113 22.74 3.40 6.58
CA GLU A 113 23.68 3.25 7.72
C GLU A 113 23.16 3.84 9.04
N ILE A 114 22.05 4.57 9.02
CA ILE A 114 21.47 5.20 10.21
C ILE A 114 20.04 4.71 10.46
N SER A 115 19.70 4.55 11.75
CA SER A 115 18.33 4.22 12.15
C SER A 115 17.38 5.39 11.88
N ILE A 116 16.22 5.08 11.29
CA ILE A 116 15.18 6.08 11.05
C ILE A 116 14.63 6.69 12.35
N ASP A 117 14.58 5.90 13.42
CA ASP A 117 14.07 6.33 14.73
C ASP A 117 14.99 7.34 15.39
N GLU A 118 16.29 7.26 15.12
CA GLU A 118 17.29 8.22 15.57
C GLU A 118 17.31 9.48 14.68
N MET A 119 17.31 9.27 13.37
CA MET A 119 17.50 10.32 12.38
C MET A 119 16.29 11.25 12.26
N VAL A 120 15.07 10.74 12.27
CA VAL A 120 13.87 11.56 12.02
C VAL A 120 13.63 12.64 13.08
N PRO A 121 13.75 12.37 14.40
CA PRO A 121 13.66 13.41 15.41
C PRO A 121 14.73 14.49 15.25
N ALA A 122 15.99 14.12 15.00
CA ALA A 122 17.09 15.04 14.79
C ALA A 122 16.87 15.91 13.53
N TRP A 123 16.45 15.31 12.43
CA TRP A 123 16.07 16.02 11.20
C TRP A 123 14.94 17.03 11.41
N LEU A 124 13.87 16.64 12.10
CA LEU A 124 12.74 17.53 12.36
C LEU A 124 13.13 18.73 13.24
N ASN A 125 14.06 18.54 14.19
CA ASN A 125 14.63 19.62 14.97
C ASN A 125 15.47 20.56 14.12
N TYR A 126 16.33 20.02 13.26
CA TYR A 126 17.15 20.80 12.32
C TYR A 126 16.28 21.67 11.39
N VAL A 127 15.22 21.10 10.82
CA VAL A 127 14.27 21.86 9.98
C VAL A 127 13.54 22.93 10.79
N ALA A 128 13.14 22.65 12.03
CA ALA A 128 12.48 23.63 12.90
C ALA A 128 13.36 24.84 13.20
N LEU A 129 14.65 24.62 13.45
CA LEU A 129 15.63 25.67 13.69
C LEU A 129 15.89 26.53 12.45
N SER A 130 15.68 26.00 11.24
CA SER A 130 15.87 26.73 9.98
C SER A 130 14.73 27.72 9.65
N GLY A 131 13.75 27.93 10.53
CA GLY A 131 12.73 29.00 10.45
C GLY A 131 11.64 28.83 9.40
N ARG A 132 11.53 27.67 8.70
CA ARG A 132 10.49 27.45 7.68
C ARG A 132 9.24 26.79 8.29
N LYS A 133 8.08 27.43 8.04
CA LYS A 133 6.74 26.93 8.41
C LYS A 133 6.21 25.83 7.50
N SER A 134 7.04 25.05 6.80
CA SER A 134 6.54 23.95 5.96
C SER A 134 6.06 22.79 6.83
N SER A 135 5.04 22.09 6.37
CA SER A 135 4.39 21.02 7.15
C SER A 135 5.42 19.96 7.60
N ARG A 136 5.68 19.88 8.91
CA ARG A 136 6.53 18.85 9.53
C ARG A 136 6.18 17.44 9.03
N GLN A 137 4.93 17.23 8.66
CA GLN A 137 4.41 15.95 8.18
C GLN A 137 4.95 15.58 6.79
N GLY A 138 5.10 16.55 5.87
CA GLY A 138 5.66 16.29 4.53
C GLY A 138 7.14 15.92 4.59
N TYR A 139 7.94 16.63 5.38
CA TYR A 139 9.37 16.32 5.57
C TYR A 139 9.59 14.94 6.18
N ARG A 140 8.75 14.55 7.14
CA ARG A 140 8.80 13.22 7.74
C ARG A 140 8.47 12.13 6.72
N ALA A 141 7.37 12.28 5.98
CA ALA A 141 6.90 11.27 5.04
C ALA A 141 7.92 10.95 3.93
N GLN A 142 8.60 11.96 3.41
CA GLN A 142 9.57 11.79 2.34
C GLN A 142 10.84 11.07 2.82
N ILE A 143 11.33 11.38 4.03
CA ILE A 143 12.48 10.68 4.61
C ILE A 143 12.14 9.21 4.88
N TYR A 144 10.94 8.93 5.39
CA TYR A 144 10.47 7.55 5.54
C TYR A 144 10.43 6.80 4.21
N GLN A 145 9.96 7.43 3.13
CA GLN A 145 9.92 6.78 1.81
C GLN A 145 11.32 6.48 1.27
N LEU A 146 12.26 7.42 1.43
CA LEU A 146 13.66 7.24 1.04
C LEU A 146 14.29 6.07 1.82
N TYR A 147 14.13 6.07 3.14
CA TYR A 147 14.65 5.03 4.01
C TYR A 147 14.04 3.65 3.67
N LEU A 148 12.73 3.55 3.54
CA LEU A 148 12.05 2.30 3.19
C LEU A 148 12.52 1.77 1.82
N PHE A 149 12.76 2.66 0.87
CA PHE A 149 13.27 2.27 -0.44
C PHE A 149 14.63 1.61 -0.34
N PHE A 150 15.58 2.20 0.38
CA PHE A 150 16.93 1.64 0.51
C PHE A 150 16.99 0.45 1.46
N SER A 151 16.19 0.45 2.52
CA SER A 151 16.05 -0.73 3.39
C SER A 151 15.57 -1.95 2.60
N ASP A 152 14.60 -1.76 1.70
CA ASP A 152 14.13 -2.84 0.83
C ASP A 152 15.13 -3.17 -0.27
N PHE A 153 15.83 -2.19 -0.83
CA PHE A 153 16.79 -2.38 -1.90
C PHE A 153 18.04 -3.15 -1.45
N TYR A 154 18.58 -2.84 -0.26
CA TYR A 154 19.75 -3.50 0.30
C TYR A 154 19.44 -4.80 1.04
N ASP A 155 18.19 -5.03 1.43
CA ASP A 155 17.77 -6.26 2.08
C ASP A 155 17.60 -7.39 1.06
N THR A 156 18.61 -8.28 0.99
CA THR A 156 18.66 -9.40 0.05
C THR A 156 18.03 -10.69 0.59
N ARG A 157 17.46 -10.67 1.80
CA ARG A 157 16.76 -11.81 2.39
C ARG A 157 15.55 -12.21 1.55
N ASP A 158 15.12 -13.46 1.67
CA ASP A 158 13.82 -13.90 1.14
C ASP A 158 12.68 -12.98 1.65
N GLU A 159 11.69 -12.70 0.80
CA GLU A 159 10.65 -11.76 1.15
C GLU A 159 9.88 -12.16 2.43
N TYR A 160 9.73 -13.46 2.69
CA TYR A 160 9.09 -13.97 3.90
C TYR A 160 9.93 -13.86 5.18
N GLU A 161 11.23 -13.62 5.06
CA GLU A 161 12.12 -13.40 6.20
C GLU A 161 12.13 -11.96 6.68
N LYS A 162 11.75 -11.01 5.80
CA LYS A 162 11.69 -9.59 6.11
C LYS A 162 10.57 -9.27 7.10
N ASP A 163 10.66 -8.11 7.75
CA ASP A 163 9.62 -7.63 8.65
C ASP A 163 8.53 -6.83 7.92
N ILE A 164 8.82 -6.41 6.70
CA ILE A 164 7.86 -5.82 5.76
C ILE A 164 7.94 -6.61 4.45
N TRP A 165 6.83 -7.24 4.08
CA TRP A 165 6.73 -7.98 2.83
C TRP A 165 6.15 -7.12 1.74
N ASP A 166 6.84 -7.05 0.60
CA ASP A 166 6.27 -6.52 -0.64
C ASP A 166 5.59 -7.67 -1.41
N CYS A 167 4.28 -7.74 -1.31
CA CYS A 167 3.50 -8.81 -1.93
C CYS A 167 3.67 -8.90 -3.46
N ARG A 168 4.13 -7.84 -4.13
CA ARG A 168 4.46 -7.87 -5.57
C ARG A 168 5.65 -8.76 -5.88
N LYS A 169 6.53 -9.01 -4.90
CA LYS A 169 7.70 -9.87 -5.01
C LYS A 169 7.38 -11.33 -4.66
N ILE A 170 6.14 -11.62 -4.23
CA ILE A 170 5.71 -12.96 -3.85
C ILE A 170 4.87 -13.55 -5.00
N PRO A 171 5.40 -14.51 -5.79
CA PRO A 171 4.74 -14.99 -7.01
C PRO A 171 3.36 -15.62 -6.80
N SER A 172 3.07 -16.12 -5.59
CA SER A 172 1.80 -16.76 -5.25
C SER A 172 0.67 -15.79 -4.88
N VAL A 173 0.95 -14.48 -4.82
CA VAL A 173 -0.02 -13.47 -4.39
C VAL A 173 -0.58 -12.73 -5.58
N ASP A 174 -1.88 -12.87 -5.81
CA ASP A 174 -2.60 -12.08 -6.81
C ASP A 174 -2.83 -10.67 -6.29
N ILE A 175 -2.16 -9.70 -6.91
CA ILE A 175 -2.30 -8.28 -6.58
C ILE A 175 -3.09 -7.60 -7.69
N PRO A 176 -4.24 -6.99 -7.38
CA PRO A 176 -4.96 -6.18 -8.35
C PRO A 176 -4.05 -5.06 -8.92
N VAL A 177 -4.10 -4.83 -10.23
CA VAL A 177 -3.26 -3.84 -10.93
C VAL A 177 -3.34 -2.44 -10.28
N HIS A 178 -4.48 -2.09 -9.71
CA HIS A 178 -4.74 -0.82 -9.05
C HIS A 178 -4.59 -0.86 -7.51
N ALA A 179 -3.94 -1.89 -6.95
CA ALA A 179 -3.73 -1.96 -5.51
C ALA A 179 -2.74 -0.89 -5.06
N VAL A 180 -3.25 0.13 -4.40
CA VAL A 180 -2.45 1.23 -3.83
C VAL A 180 -1.55 0.74 -2.70
N ASN A 181 -1.96 -0.34 -2.01
CA ASN A 181 -1.24 -0.83 -0.83
C ASN A 181 -0.97 -2.34 -0.94
N HIS A 182 0.29 -2.65 -1.25
CA HIS A 182 0.80 -4.01 -1.49
C HIS A 182 1.77 -4.49 -0.40
N LEU A 183 1.97 -3.69 0.65
CA LEU A 183 2.87 -4.03 1.75
C LEU A 183 2.12 -4.70 2.91
N ILE A 184 2.76 -5.70 3.52
CA ILE A 184 2.38 -6.31 4.80
C ILE A 184 3.47 -6.00 5.80
N ASN A 185 3.12 -5.31 6.88
CA ASN A 185 4.07 -4.81 7.88
C ASN A 185 3.89 -5.54 9.21
N PHE A 186 4.92 -6.26 9.66
CA PHE A 186 4.96 -6.99 10.92
C PHE A 186 5.67 -6.24 12.05
N THR A 187 6.26 -5.07 11.79
CA THR A 187 7.03 -4.32 12.80
C THR A 187 6.19 -3.87 13.98
N PHE A 188 4.87 -3.78 13.81
CA PHE A 188 3.93 -3.45 14.89
C PHE A 188 3.60 -4.64 15.80
N ILE A 189 3.99 -5.85 15.43
CA ILE A 189 3.78 -7.05 16.23
C ILE A 189 4.93 -7.20 17.22
N PRO A 190 4.65 -7.45 18.50
CA PRO A 190 5.69 -7.72 19.49
C PRO A 190 6.63 -8.83 19.01
N ALA A 191 7.95 -8.63 19.18
CA ALA A 191 8.99 -9.51 18.64
C ALA A 191 8.76 -10.99 18.99
N ALA A 192 8.29 -11.28 20.20
CA ALA A 192 7.97 -12.62 20.68
C ALA A 192 6.94 -13.36 19.81
N PHE A 193 6.03 -12.62 19.15
CA PHE A 193 4.93 -13.18 18.36
C PHE A 193 5.09 -13.00 16.85
N GLN A 194 6.13 -12.30 16.39
CA GLN A 194 6.32 -12.04 14.96
C GLN A 194 6.39 -13.31 14.13
N ARG A 195 7.13 -14.33 14.62
CA ARG A 195 7.26 -15.63 13.92
C ARG A 195 5.90 -16.31 13.73
N LEU A 196 5.08 -16.32 14.77
CA LEU A 196 3.72 -16.88 14.73
C LEU A 196 2.86 -16.14 13.69
N ALA A 197 2.87 -14.83 13.75
CA ALA A 197 2.08 -14.00 12.82
C ALA A 197 2.55 -14.16 11.37
N LYS A 198 3.86 -14.14 11.10
CA LYS A 198 4.43 -14.36 9.76
C LYS A 198 4.02 -15.75 9.22
N LYS A 199 4.14 -16.81 10.02
CA LYS A 199 3.71 -18.16 9.64
C LYS A 199 2.23 -18.21 9.29
N TYR A 200 1.37 -17.60 10.10
CA TYR A 200 -0.07 -17.55 9.86
C TYR A 200 -0.39 -16.75 8.59
N ILE A 201 0.12 -15.53 8.45
CA ILE A 201 -0.14 -14.66 7.30
C ILE A 201 0.35 -15.28 6.00
N LYS A 202 1.49 -15.97 6.00
CA LYS A 202 2.00 -16.72 4.84
C LYS A 202 0.96 -17.72 4.31
N THR A 203 0.31 -18.48 5.20
CA THR A 203 -0.74 -19.43 4.79
C THR A 203 -1.99 -18.72 4.29
N ARG A 204 -2.32 -17.55 4.86
CA ARG A 204 -3.50 -16.78 4.44
C ARG A 204 -3.34 -16.14 3.07
N LEU A 205 -2.14 -15.69 2.72
CA LEU A 205 -1.85 -15.08 1.42
C LEU A 205 -2.11 -16.02 0.24
N VAL A 206 -2.00 -17.34 0.44
CA VAL A 206 -2.26 -18.33 -0.62
C VAL A 206 -3.75 -18.44 -0.96
N ILE A 207 -4.64 -18.18 0.01
CA ILE A 207 -6.07 -18.49 -0.13
C ILE A 207 -7.00 -17.27 -0.04
N CYS A 208 -6.48 -16.12 0.39
CA CYS A 208 -7.27 -14.92 0.60
C CYS A 208 -6.72 -13.74 -0.19
N ALA A 209 -7.62 -12.82 -0.56
CA ALA A 209 -7.24 -11.54 -1.13
C ALA A 209 -6.37 -10.73 -0.15
N LEU A 210 -5.37 -10.01 -0.66
CA LEU A 210 -4.45 -9.19 0.12
C LEU A 210 -5.16 -8.23 1.09
N SER A 211 -6.27 -7.61 0.65
CA SER A 211 -7.07 -6.73 1.51
C SER A 211 -7.65 -7.42 2.74
N THR A 212 -8.08 -8.69 2.60
CA THR A 212 -8.58 -9.52 3.70
C THR A 212 -7.44 -9.87 4.66
N VAL A 213 -6.28 -10.28 4.12
CA VAL A 213 -5.10 -10.64 4.92
C VAL A 213 -4.61 -9.45 5.75
N ARG A 214 -4.66 -8.24 5.19
CA ARG A 214 -4.30 -7.01 5.91
C ARG A 214 -5.25 -6.69 7.06
N LEU A 215 -6.55 -6.88 6.86
CA LEU A 215 -7.53 -6.72 7.95
C LEU A 215 -7.33 -7.75 9.06
N GLU A 216 -7.03 -9.01 8.70
CA GLU A 216 -6.68 -10.05 9.67
C GLU A 216 -5.41 -9.67 10.44
N LEU A 217 -4.35 -9.21 9.75
CA LEU A 217 -3.11 -8.79 10.39
C LEU A 217 -3.33 -7.62 11.36
N GLU A 218 -4.13 -6.63 10.98
CA GLU A 218 -4.47 -5.49 11.85
C GLU A 218 -5.16 -5.97 13.14
N ALA A 219 -6.09 -6.92 13.04
CA ALA A 219 -6.77 -7.52 14.19
C ALA A 219 -5.80 -8.32 15.08
N ILE A 220 -4.99 -9.17 14.47
CA ILE A 220 -3.99 -9.99 15.15
C ILE A 220 -2.95 -9.11 15.86
N THR A 221 -2.49 -8.06 15.22
CA THR A 221 -1.53 -7.11 15.80
C THR A 221 -2.08 -6.52 17.09
N TYR A 222 -3.32 -6.04 17.07
CA TYR A 222 -3.95 -5.45 18.25
C TYR A 222 -4.08 -6.45 19.40
N PHE A 223 -4.46 -7.69 19.10
CA PHE A 223 -4.56 -8.75 20.08
C PHE A 223 -3.20 -9.15 20.68
N LEU A 224 -2.19 -9.34 19.83
CA LEU A 224 -0.85 -9.74 20.29
C LEU A 224 -0.15 -8.61 21.08
N GLN A 225 -0.41 -7.35 20.74
CA GLN A 225 0.04 -6.21 21.53
C GLN A 225 -0.60 -6.23 22.93
N PHE A 226 -1.90 -6.51 23.02
CA PHE A 226 -2.57 -6.67 24.29
C PHE A 226 -1.96 -7.80 25.14
N ILE A 227 -1.73 -8.97 24.53
CA ILE A 227 -1.10 -10.10 25.24
C ILE A 227 0.30 -9.74 25.72
N ALA A 228 1.14 -9.11 24.90
CA ALA A 228 2.49 -8.71 25.31
C ALA A 228 2.51 -7.63 26.40
N GLU A 229 1.46 -6.81 26.49
CA GLU A 229 1.31 -5.83 27.56
C GLU A 229 0.96 -6.48 28.89
N VAL A 230 0.06 -7.46 28.85
CA VAL A 230 -0.43 -8.15 30.09
C VAL A 230 0.56 -9.24 30.53
N GLU A 231 1.17 -9.93 29.59
CA GLU A 231 2.10 -11.04 29.82
C GLU A 231 3.39 -10.83 29.03
N PRO A 232 4.30 -9.94 29.46
CA PRO A 232 5.50 -9.58 28.70
C PRO A 232 6.48 -10.72 28.47
N THR A 233 6.40 -11.80 29.25
CA THR A 233 7.29 -12.97 29.18
C THR A 233 6.79 -14.03 28.20
N TRP A 234 5.57 -13.90 27.71
CA TRP A 234 5.00 -14.91 26.82
C TRP A 234 5.59 -14.85 25.42
N THR A 235 5.95 -16.00 24.90
CA THR A 235 6.39 -16.24 23.52
C THR A 235 5.40 -17.11 22.74
N SER A 236 4.32 -17.55 23.40
CA SER A 236 3.26 -18.38 22.83
C SER A 236 1.92 -18.10 23.48
N LEU A 237 0.82 -18.53 22.86
CA LEU A 237 -0.54 -18.38 23.37
C LEU A 237 -1.03 -19.64 24.13
N ARG A 238 -0.13 -20.57 24.47
CA ARG A 238 -0.46 -21.87 25.09
C ARG A 238 -1.25 -21.72 26.40
N HIS A 239 -0.94 -20.72 27.19
CA HIS A 239 -1.54 -20.45 28.48
C HIS A 239 -2.71 -19.48 28.42
N LEU A 240 -3.21 -19.19 27.22
CA LEU A 240 -4.39 -18.33 27.06
C LEU A 240 -5.60 -18.94 27.73
N THR A 241 -6.27 -18.16 28.59
CA THR A 241 -7.48 -18.55 29.30
C THR A 241 -8.65 -17.64 28.92
N ARG A 242 -9.86 -18.01 29.34
CA ARG A 242 -11.08 -17.22 29.11
C ARG A 242 -10.94 -15.79 29.64
N ARG A 243 -10.32 -15.60 30.80
CA ARG A 243 -10.11 -14.27 31.39
C ARG A 243 -9.38 -13.30 30.48
N TYR A 244 -8.30 -13.74 29.81
CA TYR A 244 -7.57 -12.87 28.88
C TYR A 244 -8.42 -12.44 27.67
N ILE A 245 -9.32 -13.31 27.23
CA ILE A 245 -10.23 -12.98 26.13
C ILE A 245 -11.26 -11.93 26.59
N GLU A 246 -11.82 -12.07 27.78
CA GLU A 246 -12.77 -11.10 28.35
C GLU A 246 -12.10 -9.74 28.55
N ASP A 247 -10.92 -9.70 29.15
CA ASP A 247 -10.15 -8.48 29.35
C ASP A 247 -9.78 -7.81 27.99
N PHE A 248 -9.42 -8.61 27.00
CA PHE A 248 -9.16 -8.12 25.64
C PHE A 248 -10.41 -7.49 25.02
N ILE A 249 -11.54 -8.18 25.03
CA ILE A 249 -12.79 -7.70 24.45
C ILE A 249 -13.23 -6.41 25.14
N GLN A 250 -13.16 -6.35 26.47
CA GLN A 250 -13.51 -5.16 27.22
C GLN A 250 -12.59 -3.98 26.84
N LYS A 251 -11.27 -4.19 26.82
CA LYS A 251 -10.29 -3.17 26.38
C LYS A 251 -10.56 -2.70 24.96
N TYR A 252 -10.81 -3.64 24.05
CA TYR A 252 -11.08 -3.35 22.65
C TYR A 252 -12.36 -2.52 22.47
N LEU A 253 -13.47 -2.92 23.10
CA LEU A 253 -14.75 -2.22 22.98
C LEU A 253 -14.71 -0.83 23.64
N ASN A 254 -13.94 -0.66 24.70
CA ASN A 254 -13.72 0.65 25.32
C ASN A 254 -12.90 1.58 24.41
N ALA A 255 -11.90 1.04 23.72
CA ALA A 255 -11.11 1.81 22.75
C ALA A 255 -11.92 2.19 21.48
N PHE A 256 -12.96 1.42 21.17
CA PHE A 256 -13.78 1.61 19.96
C PHE A 256 -15.28 1.65 20.29
N PRO A 257 -15.76 2.68 20.96
CA PRO A 257 -17.15 2.74 21.47
C PRO A 257 -18.20 2.79 20.35
N ALA A 258 -17.85 3.24 19.15
CA ALA A 258 -18.76 3.30 18.01
C ALA A 258 -19.19 1.93 17.47
N LYS A 259 -18.50 0.84 17.83
CA LYS A 259 -18.82 -0.55 17.45
C LYS A 259 -19.17 -0.71 15.97
N THR A 260 -18.40 -0.06 15.09
CA THR A 260 -18.62 -0.16 13.63
C THR A 260 -18.48 -1.61 13.17
N ARG A 261 -19.12 -1.96 12.04
CA ARG A 261 -19.00 -3.28 11.42
C ARG A 261 -17.53 -3.71 11.28
N ARG A 262 -16.67 -2.80 10.80
CA ARG A 262 -15.24 -3.08 10.64
C ARG A 262 -14.55 -3.43 11.96
N GLN A 263 -14.94 -2.79 13.06
CA GLN A 263 -14.37 -3.08 14.39
C GLN A 263 -14.82 -4.46 14.90
N LEU A 264 -16.09 -4.82 14.70
CA LEU A 264 -16.59 -6.14 15.07
C LEU A 264 -15.99 -7.25 14.20
N ASP A 265 -15.78 -6.99 12.91
CA ASP A 265 -15.08 -7.91 12.00
C ASP A 265 -13.63 -8.18 12.45
N LYS A 266 -12.96 -7.24 13.14
CA LYS A 266 -11.63 -7.47 13.73
C LYS A 266 -11.69 -8.42 14.93
N LEU A 267 -12.69 -8.33 15.81
CA LEU A 267 -12.88 -9.31 16.88
C LEU A 267 -13.11 -10.72 16.31
N LEU A 268 -13.94 -10.81 15.27
CA LEU A 268 -14.17 -12.08 14.56
C LEU A 268 -12.88 -12.60 13.92
N SER A 269 -12.08 -11.73 13.34
CA SER A 269 -10.78 -12.09 12.74
C SER A 269 -9.80 -12.61 13.79
N THR A 270 -9.77 -12.02 14.99
CA THR A 270 -8.96 -12.49 16.12
C THR A 270 -9.41 -13.89 16.57
N ARG A 271 -10.71 -14.12 16.72
CA ARG A 271 -11.24 -15.44 17.04
C ARG A 271 -10.88 -16.48 15.98
N ASN A 272 -11.03 -16.12 14.71
CA ASN A 272 -10.70 -17.00 13.58
C ASN A 272 -9.19 -17.30 13.51
N PHE A 273 -8.32 -16.34 13.85
CA PHE A 273 -6.89 -16.57 13.98
C PHE A 273 -6.60 -17.64 15.02
N LEU A 274 -7.13 -17.50 16.23
CA LEU A 274 -6.95 -18.46 17.33
C LEU A 274 -7.45 -19.86 16.93
N LEU A 275 -8.64 -19.96 16.32
CA LEU A 275 -9.20 -21.21 15.82
C LEU A 275 -8.27 -21.87 14.81
N ARG A 276 -7.76 -21.14 13.85
CA ARG A 276 -6.92 -21.70 12.76
C ARG A 276 -5.57 -22.15 13.25
N ILE A 277 -4.88 -21.40 14.11
CA ILE A 277 -3.59 -21.83 14.66
C ILE A 277 -3.75 -23.09 15.52
N GLN A 278 -4.89 -23.27 16.19
CA GLN A 278 -5.21 -24.48 16.93
C GLN A 278 -5.53 -25.64 15.98
N GLN A 279 -6.37 -25.43 14.96
CA GLN A 279 -6.70 -26.47 13.95
C GLN A 279 -5.48 -26.95 13.16
N PHE A 280 -4.54 -26.06 12.90
CA PHE A 280 -3.29 -26.41 12.20
C PHE A 280 -2.18 -26.89 13.13
N ASN A 281 -2.50 -27.12 14.40
CA ASN A 281 -1.56 -27.64 15.41
C ASN A 281 -0.28 -26.80 15.51
N TYR A 282 -0.41 -25.46 15.50
CA TYR A 282 0.75 -24.61 15.74
C TYR A 282 1.22 -24.79 17.18
N PRO A 283 2.53 -24.95 17.44
CA PRO A 283 3.04 -25.14 18.80
C PRO A 283 2.75 -23.97 19.72
N GLU A 284 2.52 -22.79 19.18
CA GLU A 284 2.18 -21.58 19.91
C GLU A 284 0.68 -21.46 20.22
N ALA A 285 -0.17 -22.35 19.70
CA ALA A 285 -1.63 -22.27 19.84
C ALA A 285 -2.10 -22.49 21.29
N PRO A 286 -3.27 -21.94 21.67
CA PRO A 286 -3.87 -22.21 22.97
C PRO A 286 -4.08 -23.69 23.25
N LEU A 287 -3.81 -24.14 24.48
CA LEU A 287 -4.08 -25.51 24.91
C LEU A 287 -5.57 -25.75 25.13
N ILE A 288 -6.28 -24.73 25.62
CA ILE A 288 -7.74 -24.81 25.82
C ILE A 288 -8.40 -24.62 24.44
N PRO A 289 -9.44 -25.43 24.13
CA PRO A 289 -10.16 -25.28 22.87
C PRO A 289 -10.71 -23.85 22.70
N VAL A 290 -10.44 -23.22 21.56
CA VAL A 290 -10.85 -21.83 21.30
C VAL A 290 -12.35 -21.60 21.42
N PRO A 291 -13.26 -22.55 21.05
CA PRO A 291 -14.69 -22.41 21.31
C PRO A 291 -15.05 -22.25 22.80
N SER A 292 -14.20 -22.72 23.71
CA SER A 292 -14.37 -22.54 25.17
C SER A 292 -13.70 -21.26 25.71
N LEU A 293 -12.87 -20.61 24.89
CA LEU A 293 -12.17 -19.37 25.24
C LEU A 293 -12.86 -18.13 24.68
N PHE A 294 -13.25 -18.17 23.42
CA PHE A 294 -13.81 -17.05 22.69
C PHE A 294 -15.12 -17.48 22.01
N PHE A 295 -16.23 -17.17 22.66
CA PHE A 295 -17.56 -17.50 22.15
C PHE A 295 -17.93 -16.59 20.97
N HIS A 296 -18.85 -17.04 20.14
CA HIS A 296 -19.36 -16.19 19.05
C HIS A 296 -20.21 -15.03 19.63
N GLU A 297 -20.88 -15.29 20.73
CA GLU A 297 -21.73 -14.35 21.46
C GLU A 297 -20.96 -13.22 22.15
N ASP A 298 -19.66 -13.39 22.33
CA ASP A 298 -18.78 -12.33 22.84
C ASP A 298 -18.63 -11.15 21.86
N ILE A 299 -18.94 -11.39 20.59
CA ILE A 299 -18.89 -10.36 19.55
C ILE A 299 -20.28 -9.69 19.52
N PRO A 300 -20.36 -8.39 19.91
CA PRO A 300 -21.64 -7.70 19.90
C PRO A 300 -22.31 -7.78 18.52
N LEU A 301 -23.60 -8.06 18.52
CA LEU A 301 -24.37 -8.02 17.29
C LEU A 301 -24.34 -6.58 16.76
N PHE A 302 -23.92 -6.44 15.51
CA PHE A 302 -24.16 -5.21 14.78
C PHE A 302 -25.68 -5.11 14.59
N GLY A 303 -26.29 -4.03 15.09
CA GLY A 303 -27.73 -3.85 15.14
C GLY A 303 -28.47 -4.37 13.91
N THR A 304 -29.71 -4.72 14.03
CA THR A 304 -30.51 -5.30 12.94
C THR A 304 -30.32 -4.49 11.67
N LEU A 305 -29.62 -5.11 10.71
CA LEU A 305 -29.46 -4.49 9.39
C LEU A 305 -30.88 -4.38 8.79
N PRO A 306 -31.24 -3.23 8.22
CA PRO A 306 -32.50 -3.10 7.53
C PRO A 306 -32.61 -4.16 6.41
N PRO A 307 -33.80 -4.52 5.97
CA PRO A 307 -34.03 -5.48 4.88
C PRO A 307 -33.10 -5.21 3.69
N LYS A 308 -32.75 -6.26 2.92
CA LYS A 308 -31.82 -6.13 1.79
C LYS A 308 -32.28 -5.07 0.80
N SER A 309 -33.59 -4.92 0.61
CA SER A 309 -34.22 -3.88 -0.24
C SER A 309 -33.88 -2.45 0.21
N GLU A 310 -33.80 -2.21 1.52
CA GLU A 310 -33.49 -0.89 2.08
C GLU A 310 -31.97 -0.60 2.13
N ARG A 311 -31.14 -1.65 2.01
CA ARG A 311 -29.68 -1.52 1.96
C ARG A 311 -29.14 -1.20 0.58
N ILE A 312 -29.89 -1.50 -0.46
CA ILE A 312 -29.51 -1.21 -1.84
C ILE A 312 -29.77 0.28 -2.06
N LYS A 313 -28.69 1.05 -2.13
CA LYS A 313 -28.76 2.47 -2.49
C LYS A 313 -28.84 2.57 -4.00
N TYR A 314 -30.02 2.80 -4.51
CA TYR A 314 -30.21 3.16 -5.92
C TYR A 314 -29.77 4.61 -6.13
N ILE A 315 -29.18 4.86 -7.28
CA ILE A 315 -29.05 6.25 -7.76
C ILE A 315 -30.43 6.68 -8.20
N PRO A 316 -31.01 7.73 -7.61
CA PRO A 316 -32.35 8.22 -8.03
C PRO A 316 -32.38 8.55 -9.52
N ASP A 317 -33.50 8.24 -10.18
CA ASP A 317 -33.63 8.43 -11.63
C ASP A 317 -33.31 9.85 -12.10
N GLY A 318 -33.71 10.87 -11.33
CA GLY A 318 -33.35 12.27 -11.63
C GLY A 318 -31.85 12.54 -11.56
N VAL A 319 -31.12 11.89 -10.63
CA VAL A 319 -29.65 12.03 -10.54
C VAL A 319 -28.99 11.27 -11.69
N MET A 320 -29.53 10.10 -12.06
CA MET A 320 -29.03 9.32 -13.20
C MET A 320 -29.24 10.08 -14.52
N ALA A 321 -30.37 10.75 -14.69
CA ALA A 321 -30.65 11.59 -15.86
C ALA A 321 -29.65 12.75 -15.94
N GLN A 322 -29.46 13.50 -14.84
CA GLN A 322 -28.47 14.57 -14.77
C GLN A 322 -27.04 14.07 -15.07
N LEU A 323 -26.65 12.89 -14.55
CA LEU A 323 -25.35 12.31 -14.86
C LEU A 323 -25.20 12.05 -16.36
N LYS A 324 -26.21 11.46 -17.01
CA LYS A 324 -26.17 11.18 -18.46
C LYS A 324 -26.13 12.44 -19.31
N GLU A 325 -26.90 13.46 -18.94
CA GLU A 325 -26.94 14.76 -19.65
C GLU A 325 -25.63 15.54 -19.53
N ASN A 326 -24.86 15.33 -18.47
CA ASN A 326 -23.66 16.09 -18.17
C ASN A 326 -22.36 15.26 -18.30
N LEU A 327 -22.41 14.07 -18.91
CA LEU A 327 -21.23 13.21 -19.06
C LEU A 327 -20.08 13.87 -19.82
N GLU A 328 -20.38 14.72 -20.81
CA GLU A 328 -19.39 15.43 -21.62
C GLU A 328 -18.55 16.43 -20.82
N PHE A 329 -19.08 16.92 -19.69
CA PHE A 329 -18.36 17.83 -18.78
C PHE A 329 -17.50 17.13 -17.74
N LEU A 330 -17.47 15.78 -17.74
CA LEU A 330 -16.63 15.02 -16.81
C LEU A 330 -15.15 15.23 -17.11
N THR A 331 -14.40 15.62 -16.07
CA THR A 331 -12.94 15.81 -16.17
C THR A 331 -12.22 14.93 -15.16
N PRO A 332 -11.17 14.21 -15.59
CA PRO A 332 -10.66 14.09 -16.97
C PRO A 332 -11.58 13.27 -17.88
N SER A 333 -11.59 13.61 -19.16
CA SER A 333 -12.50 13.01 -20.16
C SER A 333 -12.27 11.51 -20.38
N GLU A 334 -11.09 11.00 -20.07
CA GLU A 334 -10.75 9.56 -20.14
C GLU A 334 -11.64 8.69 -19.22
N HIS A 335 -12.30 9.31 -18.24
CA HIS A 335 -13.23 8.58 -17.35
C HIS A 335 -14.62 8.39 -17.96
N ILE A 336 -15.00 9.14 -19.01
CA ILE A 336 -16.33 9.06 -19.62
C ILE A 336 -16.67 7.64 -20.11
N PRO A 337 -15.80 6.94 -20.88
CA PRO A 337 -16.06 5.58 -21.30
C PRO A 337 -16.31 4.61 -20.14
N VAL A 338 -15.53 4.75 -19.07
CA VAL A 338 -15.66 3.91 -17.86
C VAL A 338 -17.04 4.11 -17.23
N VAL A 339 -17.49 5.34 -17.11
CA VAL A 339 -18.81 5.66 -16.55
C VAL A 339 -19.95 5.11 -17.43
N ILE A 340 -19.84 5.22 -18.75
CA ILE A 340 -20.82 4.65 -19.70
C ILE A 340 -20.92 3.13 -19.53
N ILE A 341 -19.78 2.44 -19.48
CA ILE A 341 -19.72 1.00 -19.28
C ILE A 341 -20.28 0.59 -17.92
N LEU A 342 -19.99 1.34 -16.86
CA LEU A 342 -20.55 1.11 -15.52
C LEU A 342 -22.07 1.23 -15.49
N ILE A 343 -22.63 2.25 -16.15
CA ILE A 343 -24.08 2.47 -16.25
C ILE A 343 -24.73 1.31 -17.03
N ALA A 344 -24.13 0.91 -18.15
CA ALA A 344 -24.66 -0.16 -19.00
C ALA A 344 -24.56 -1.54 -18.34
N SER A 345 -23.48 -1.80 -17.61
CA SER A 345 -23.21 -3.15 -17.08
C SER A 345 -23.74 -3.38 -15.66
N GLY A 346 -23.82 -2.33 -14.85
CA GLY A 346 -24.04 -2.48 -13.42
C GLY A 346 -22.88 -3.19 -12.69
N TRP A 347 -21.74 -3.40 -13.35
CA TRP A 347 -20.58 -4.07 -12.75
C TRP A 347 -19.86 -3.16 -11.76
N ARG A 348 -18.97 -3.75 -10.95
CA ARG A 348 -18.11 -2.96 -10.08
C ARG A 348 -17.02 -2.27 -10.89
N ILE A 349 -16.60 -1.10 -10.46
CA ILE A 349 -15.52 -0.36 -11.12
C ILE A 349 -14.26 -1.21 -11.33
N SER A 350 -13.90 -2.07 -10.36
CA SER A 350 -12.78 -2.99 -10.48
C SER A 350 -12.95 -4.01 -11.60
N ASP A 351 -14.18 -4.45 -11.85
CA ASP A 351 -14.45 -5.46 -12.88
C ASP A 351 -14.45 -4.81 -14.27
N VAL A 352 -14.96 -3.57 -14.39
CA VAL A 352 -14.91 -2.77 -15.63
C VAL A 352 -13.46 -2.41 -16.00
N LEU A 353 -12.66 -1.93 -15.03
CA LEU A 353 -11.25 -1.57 -15.27
C LEU A 353 -10.33 -2.77 -15.58
N ASN A 354 -10.80 -3.99 -15.35
CA ASN A 354 -10.08 -5.22 -15.69
C ASN A 354 -10.62 -5.90 -16.95
N LEU A 355 -11.47 -5.25 -17.72
CA LEU A 355 -11.91 -5.76 -19.02
C LEU A 355 -10.69 -5.92 -19.95
N ARG A 356 -10.69 -7.04 -20.65
CA ARG A 356 -9.63 -7.34 -21.64
C ARG A 356 -10.14 -6.90 -23.00
N TYR A 357 -9.53 -5.91 -23.59
CA TYR A 357 -9.94 -5.29 -24.85
C TYR A 357 -10.05 -6.29 -26.01
N ASP A 358 -9.23 -7.36 -25.99
CA ASP A 358 -9.16 -8.41 -27.03
C ASP A 358 -10.32 -9.42 -26.98
N THR A 359 -11.02 -9.53 -25.85
CA THR A 359 -12.00 -10.59 -25.60
C THR A 359 -13.28 -10.13 -24.92
N CYS A 360 -13.41 -8.84 -24.62
CA CYS A 360 -14.55 -8.32 -23.88
C CYS A 360 -15.82 -8.10 -24.72
N LEU A 361 -15.75 -8.11 -26.02
CA LEU A 361 -16.89 -8.00 -26.91
C LEU A 361 -17.19 -9.34 -27.58
N GLU A 362 -18.44 -9.75 -27.55
CA GLU A 362 -18.93 -10.99 -28.20
C GLU A 362 -20.22 -10.68 -28.95
N TYR A 363 -20.27 -11.06 -30.24
CA TYR A 363 -21.49 -10.96 -31.05
C TYR A 363 -22.21 -12.28 -31.11
N THR A 364 -23.54 -12.26 -30.95
CA THR A 364 -24.41 -13.41 -31.02
C THR A 364 -25.62 -13.10 -31.90
N GLU A 365 -26.45 -14.08 -32.20
CA GLU A 365 -27.74 -13.86 -32.92
C GLU A 365 -28.66 -12.86 -32.20
N GLN A 366 -28.49 -12.67 -30.91
CA GLN A 366 -29.26 -11.75 -30.08
C GLN A 366 -28.63 -10.36 -29.95
N GLY A 367 -27.48 -10.10 -30.61
CA GLY A 367 -26.76 -8.82 -30.58
C GLY A 367 -25.43 -8.88 -29.85
N TRP A 368 -24.94 -7.69 -29.44
CA TRP A 368 -23.67 -7.54 -28.77
C TRP A 368 -23.75 -7.82 -27.27
N TYR A 369 -22.70 -8.46 -26.76
CA TYR A 369 -22.52 -8.75 -25.34
C TYR A 369 -21.17 -8.21 -24.88
N LEU A 370 -21.19 -7.62 -23.68
CA LEU A 370 -19.97 -7.32 -22.92
C LEU A 370 -19.66 -8.54 -22.05
N LYS A 371 -18.45 -9.07 -22.16
CA LYS A 371 -17.97 -10.26 -21.46
C LYS A 371 -16.78 -9.89 -20.57
N GLY A 372 -16.79 -10.37 -19.33
CA GLY A 372 -15.71 -10.14 -18.39
C GLY A 372 -15.80 -11.03 -17.16
N ASP A 373 -14.77 -10.98 -16.33
CA ASP A 373 -14.69 -11.79 -15.11
C ASP A 373 -15.09 -10.95 -13.90
N ILE A 374 -16.04 -11.45 -13.12
CA ILE A 374 -16.45 -10.83 -11.86
C ILE A 374 -15.60 -11.39 -10.72
N ARG A 375 -14.47 -10.75 -10.44
CA ARG A 375 -13.45 -11.25 -9.52
C ARG A 375 -13.97 -11.54 -8.11
N LYS A 376 -14.82 -10.68 -7.56
CA LYS A 376 -15.34 -10.83 -6.19
C LYS A 376 -16.18 -12.10 -5.99
N THR A 377 -16.92 -12.52 -7.00
CA THR A 377 -17.75 -13.74 -6.97
C THR A 377 -17.08 -14.92 -7.67
N ARG A 378 -15.88 -14.73 -8.23
CA ARG A 378 -15.14 -15.72 -9.03
C ARG A 378 -15.97 -16.25 -10.21
N THR A 379 -16.79 -15.39 -10.80
CA THR A 379 -17.57 -15.73 -11.99
C THR A 379 -16.74 -15.41 -13.22
N ILE A 380 -16.34 -16.42 -13.97
CA ILE A 380 -15.54 -16.30 -15.18
C ILE A 380 -16.48 -16.14 -16.39
N GLY A 381 -16.14 -15.23 -17.31
CA GLY A 381 -16.84 -15.05 -18.56
C GLY A 381 -18.30 -14.60 -18.40
N HIS A 382 -18.61 -13.81 -17.38
CA HIS A 382 -19.95 -13.23 -17.20
C HIS A 382 -20.30 -12.34 -18.39
N ARG A 383 -21.51 -12.48 -18.94
CA ARG A 383 -21.98 -11.76 -20.13
C ARG A 383 -23.21 -10.93 -19.81
N ILE A 384 -23.26 -9.75 -20.40
CA ILE A 384 -24.44 -8.89 -20.38
C ILE A 384 -24.71 -8.34 -21.78
N PRO A 385 -25.97 -8.21 -22.21
CA PRO A 385 -26.30 -7.56 -23.47
C PRO A 385 -26.00 -6.06 -23.39
N ILE A 386 -25.47 -5.51 -24.47
CA ILE A 386 -25.15 -4.07 -24.61
C ILE A 386 -25.71 -3.51 -25.91
N SER A 387 -25.96 -2.20 -25.95
CA SER A 387 -26.34 -1.49 -27.17
C SER A 387 -25.15 -1.28 -28.10
N ASP A 388 -25.42 -0.97 -29.37
CA ASP A 388 -24.40 -0.60 -30.35
C ASP A 388 -23.61 0.65 -29.93
N GLU A 389 -24.24 1.58 -29.22
CA GLU A 389 -23.59 2.77 -28.67
C GLU A 389 -22.52 2.39 -27.64
N VAL A 390 -22.85 1.50 -26.69
CA VAL A 390 -21.90 1.01 -25.67
C VAL A 390 -20.78 0.20 -26.32
N LYS A 391 -21.10 -0.60 -27.32
CA LYS A 391 -20.10 -1.34 -28.13
C LYS A 391 -19.12 -0.36 -28.79
N ALA A 392 -19.59 0.72 -29.41
CA ALA A 392 -18.73 1.72 -30.03
C ALA A 392 -17.80 2.41 -29.01
N VAL A 393 -18.30 2.67 -27.80
CA VAL A 393 -17.48 3.21 -26.69
C VAL A 393 -16.38 2.22 -26.30
N VAL A 394 -16.70 0.93 -26.16
CA VAL A 394 -15.69 -0.09 -25.80
C VAL A 394 -14.62 -0.20 -26.90
N GLU A 395 -15.02 -0.20 -28.17
CA GLU A 395 -14.08 -0.22 -29.30
C GLU A 395 -13.17 1.00 -29.36
N SER A 396 -13.71 2.20 -29.07
CA SER A 396 -12.90 3.43 -29.06
C SER A 396 -11.79 3.37 -27.99
N VAL A 397 -12.07 2.81 -26.82
CA VAL A 397 -11.07 2.62 -25.76
C VAL A 397 -10.06 1.54 -26.14
N ALA A 398 -10.50 0.46 -26.77
CA ALA A 398 -9.62 -0.62 -27.22
C ALA A 398 -8.61 -0.18 -28.30
N GLN A 399 -8.93 0.85 -29.09
CA GLN A 399 -8.01 1.42 -30.10
C GLN A 399 -6.93 2.30 -29.48
N ILE A 400 -7.13 2.79 -28.26
CA ILE A 400 -6.19 3.69 -27.55
C ILE A 400 -5.24 2.88 -26.64
N ALA A 401 -5.64 1.67 -26.24
CA ALA A 401 -4.90 0.81 -25.30
C ALA A 401 -3.80 -0.01 -26.00
#